data_c2f4557140499121fe501e61b45175e8
#
_entry.id   c2f4557140499121fe501e61b45175e8
#
_cell.length_a   1.000
_cell.length_b   1.000
_cell.length_c   1.000
_cell.angle_alpha   90.00
_cell.angle_beta   90.00
_cell.angle_gamma   90.00
#
_symmetry.space_group_name_H-M   'P 1'
#
loop_
_entity.id
_entity.type
_entity.pdbx_description
1 polymer ?
#
loop_
_entity_poly.entity_id
_entity_poly.type
_entity_poly.pdbx_seq_one_letter_code
_entity_poly.pdbx_strand_id
1 'polypeptide(L)'
;MIVAKEHSIKHDEFEGKVVLVTGANRGFGLAITMDLARAGATVIMLGRDLGSIEYAYDAVVDAGLKEPVLYPLDLEGATPENYQELQDNLLNQFGKLDGLVHNASILGTQMPIEQYDIKLWYSTLQINLNAPFM
;
A
#
# COMPACT_ATOMS: atom_id res chain seq x y z
N MET A 1 -6.91 -30.96 -6.62
CA MET A 1 -6.12 -30.34 -5.56
C MET A 1 -5.05 -29.47 -6.23
N ILE A 2 -5.16 -28.15 -6.08
CA ILE A 2 -4.14 -27.23 -6.62
C ILE A 2 -3.04 -27.16 -5.56
N VAL A 3 -1.87 -27.69 -5.86
CA VAL A 3 -0.68 -27.56 -5.01
C VAL A 3 0.11 -26.38 -5.52
N ALA A 4 0.14 -25.28 -4.76
CA ALA A 4 1.05 -24.19 -5.06
C ALA A 4 2.50 -24.71 -4.88
N LYS A 5 3.32 -24.62 -5.94
CA LYS A 5 4.76 -24.77 -5.77
C LYS A 5 5.25 -23.63 -4.88
N GLU A 6 6.04 -23.94 -3.87
CA GLU A 6 6.80 -22.91 -3.16
C GLU A 6 7.62 -22.13 -4.19
N HIS A 7 7.24 -20.87 -4.37
CA HIS A 7 7.99 -19.94 -5.18
C HIS A 7 8.81 -19.05 -4.23
N SER A 8 10.11 -19.28 -4.17
CA SER A 8 11.00 -18.35 -3.47
C SER A 8 11.29 -17.17 -4.39
N ILE A 9 10.95 -15.98 -3.97
CA ILE A 9 11.28 -14.73 -4.67
C ILE A 9 12.81 -14.62 -4.77
N LYS A 10 13.34 -14.49 -5.99
CA LYS A 10 14.77 -14.28 -6.22
C LYS A 10 15.16 -12.85 -5.90
N HIS A 11 16.41 -12.65 -5.46
CA HIS A 11 16.91 -11.35 -4.99
C HIS A 11 16.70 -10.20 -5.98
N ASP A 12 16.77 -10.43 -7.30
CA ASP A 12 16.68 -9.38 -8.33
C ASP A 12 15.45 -9.54 -9.25
N GLU A 13 14.44 -10.30 -8.82
CA GLU A 13 13.27 -10.64 -9.65
C GLU A 13 12.43 -9.40 -10.02
N PHE A 14 12.45 -8.36 -9.16
CA PHE A 14 11.73 -7.10 -9.36
C PHE A 14 12.67 -5.90 -9.58
N GLU A 15 13.94 -6.15 -9.98
CA GLU A 15 14.86 -5.05 -10.28
C GLU A 15 14.30 -4.14 -11.39
N GLY A 16 14.34 -2.84 -11.17
CA GLY A 16 13.80 -1.84 -12.09
C GLY A 16 12.26 -1.75 -12.11
N LYS A 17 11.53 -2.52 -11.28
CA LYS A 17 10.08 -2.41 -11.13
C LYS A 17 9.72 -1.35 -10.09
N VAL A 18 8.64 -0.62 -10.36
CA VAL A 18 8.05 0.38 -9.46
C VAL A 18 6.71 -0.15 -8.99
N VAL A 19 6.55 -0.33 -7.69
CA VAL A 19 5.34 -0.93 -7.09
C VAL A 19 4.79 -0.03 -5.98
N LEU A 20 3.52 0.33 -6.07
CA LEU A 20 2.79 1.04 -5.03
C LEU A 20 2.10 0.04 -4.11
N VAL A 21 2.30 0.18 -2.80
CA VAL A 21 1.64 -0.63 -1.77
C VAL A 21 0.81 0.29 -0.87
N THR A 22 -0.50 0.11 -0.83
CA THR A 22 -1.37 0.87 0.07
C THR A 22 -1.43 0.22 1.45
N GLY A 23 -1.48 1.03 2.51
CA GLY A 23 -1.43 0.52 3.89
C GLY A 23 -0.12 -0.17 4.22
N ALA A 24 1.00 0.36 3.69
CA ALA A 24 2.33 -0.23 3.77
C ALA A 24 2.99 -0.13 5.15
N ASN A 25 2.39 0.58 6.10
CA ASN A 25 2.99 0.93 7.38
C ASN A 25 3.01 -0.20 8.43
N ARG A 26 2.29 -1.31 8.25
CA ARG A 26 2.21 -2.43 9.20
C ARG A 26 1.68 -3.71 8.56
N GLY A 27 1.75 -4.81 9.33
CA GLY A 27 1.11 -6.09 8.98
C GLY A 27 1.52 -6.60 7.59
N PHE A 28 0.55 -7.03 6.80
CA PHE A 28 0.81 -7.56 5.46
C PHE A 28 1.41 -6.51 4.52
N GLY A 29 0.97 -5.24 4.60
CA GLY A 29 1.51 -4.18 3.75
C GLY A 29 3.00 -3.97 3.97
N LEU A 30 3.46 -3.95 5.22
CA LEU A 30 4.90 -3.87 5.52
C LEU A 30 5.65 -5.13 5.09
N ALA A 31 5.11 -6.32 5.33
CA ALA A 31 5.74 -7.58 4.91
C ALA A 31 5.91 -7.64 3.38
N ILE A 32 4.86 -7.28 2.62
CA ILE A 32 4.91 -7.21 1.16
C ILE A 32 5.96 -6.17 0.71
N THR A 33 6.00 -4.99 1.37
CA THR A 33 7.00 -3.97 1.09
C THR A 33 8.43 -4.50 1.27
N MET A 34 8.70 -5.18 2.37
CA MET A 34 10.01 -5.77 2.65
C MET A 34 10.38 -6.84 1.62
N ASP A 35 9.44 -7.71 1.21
CA ASP A 35 9.71 -8.75 0.23
C ASP A 35 9.96 -8.17 -1.18
N LEU A 36 9.18 -7.17 -1.59
CA LEU A 36 9.39 -6.46 -2.85
C LEU A 36 10.73 -5.69 -2.86
N ALA A 37 11.06 -5.01 -1.77
CA ALA A 37 12.35 -4.31 -1.64
C ALA A 37 13.54 -5.29 -1.66
N ARG A 38 13.40 -6.46 -1.02
CA ARG A 38 14.40 -7.55 -1.07
C ARG A 38 14.58 -8.09 -2.48
N ALA A 39 13.51 -8.13 -3.26
CA ALA A 39 13.54 -8.54 -4.67
C ALA A 39 14.00 -7.43 -5.64
N GLY A 40 14.43 -6.26 -5.14
CA GLY A 40 14.98 -5.17 -5.94
C GLY A 40 13.98 -4.13 -6.43
N ALA A 41 12.68 -4.25 -6.11
CA ALA A 41 11.68 -3.26 -6.50
C ALA A 41 11.94 -1.89 -5.85
N THR A 42 11.57 -0.82 -6.54
CA THR A 42 11.31 0.49 -5.91
C THR A 42 9.89 0.47 -5.39
N VAL A 43 9.74 0.43 -4.07
CA VAL A 43 8.42 0.37 -3.43
C VAL A 43 7.99 1.77 -2.99
N ILE A 44 6.77 2.17 -3.39
CA ILE A 44 6.12 3.37 -2.90
C ILE A 44 5.18 2.96 -1.79
N MET A 45 5.48 3.39 -0.57
CA MET A 45 4.71 3.12 0.63
C MET A 45 3.64 4.19 0.82
N LEU A 46 2.39 3.85 0.51
CA LEU A 46 1.26 4.73 0.74
C LEU A 46 0.58 4.41 2.06
N GLY A 47 0.38 5.41 2.89
CA GLY A 47 -0.34 5.30 4.15
C GLY A 47 -0.84 6.66 4.63
N ARG A 48 -1.77 6.63 5.56
CA ARG A 48 -2.49 7.82 6.03
C ARG A 48 -1.61 8.77 6.85
N ASP A 49 -0.83 8.20 7.75
CA ASP A 49 -0.07 8.93 8.75
C ASP A 49 1.43 8.84 8.46
N LEU A 50 2.06 10.01 8.27
CA LEU A 50 3.47 10.09 7.93
C LEU A 50 4.37 9.41 8.98
N GLY A 51 4.12 9.64 10.28
CA GLY A 51 4.95 9.06 11.33
C GLY A 51 4.92 7.53 11.35
N SER A 52 3.75 6.92 11.08
CA SER A 52 3.65 5.45 11.00
C SER A 52 4.32 4.88 9.74
N ILE A 53 4.32 5.64 8.63
CA ILE A 53 5.03 5.22 7.41
C ILE A 53 6.54 5.38 7.61
N GLU A 54 7.00 6.45 8.26
CA GLU A 54 8.42 6.66 8.58
C GLU A 54 8.97 5.55 9.46
N TYR A 55 8.23 5.12 10.50
CA TYR A 55 8.62 3.96 11.30
C TYR A 55 8.80 2.68 10.47
N ALA A 56 7.88 2.45 9.53
CA ALA A 56 7.96 1.29 8.64
C ALA A 56 9.09 1.43 7.60
N TYR A 57 9.35 2.64 7.12
CA TYR A 57 10.49 2.95 6.27
C TYR A 57 11.81 2.62 6.97
N ASP A 58 11.99 3.08 8.21
CA ASP A 58 13.19 2.78 8.99
C ASP A 58 13.41 1.27 9.13
N ALA A 59 12.34 0.49 9.35
CA ALA A 59 12.42 -0.97 9.43
C ALA A 59 12.91 -1.61 8.12
N VAL A 60 12.56 -1.05 6.96
CA VAL A 60 13.04 -1.53 5.65
C VAL A 60 14.52 -1.17 5.46
N VAL A 61 14.89 0.07 5.79
CA VAL A 61 16.28 0.56 5.68
C VAL A 61 17.22 -0.16 6.63
N ASP A 62 16.82 -0.34 7.90
CA ASP A 62 17.60 -1.06 8.92
C ASP A 62 17.81 -2.54 8.57
N ALA A 63 16.89 -3.12 7.80
CA ALA A 63 17.05 -4.47 7.26
C ALA A 63 18.04 -4.53 6.07
N GLY A 64 18.64 -3.41 5.65
CA GLY A 64 19.58 -3.32 4.52
C GLY A 64 18.91 -3.56 3.16
N LEU A 65 17.60 -3.33 3.07
CA LEU A 65 16.84 -3.51 1.84
C LEU A 65 16.82 -2.23 1.00
N LYS A 66 16.35 -2.32 -0.25
CA LYS A 66 16.24 -1.16 -1.12
C LYS A 66 15.31 -0.12 -0.49
N GLU A 67 15.81 1.10 -0.38
CA GLU A 67 15.11 2.23 0.23
C GLU A 67 13.78 2.51 -0.47
N PRO A 68 12.64 2.49 0.27
CA PRO A 68 11.34 2.77 -0.31
C PRO A 68 11.07 4.29 -0.39
N VAL A 69 10.01 4.65 -1.08
CA VAL A 69 9.53 6.03 -1.19
C VAL A 69 8.27 6.20 -0.37
N LEU A 70 8.17 7.26 0.43
CA LEU A 70 6.99 7.54 1.24
C LEU A 70 5.99 8.40 0.47
N TYR A 71 4.72 8.01 0.52
CA TYR A 71 3.61 8.80 -0.02
C TYR A 71 2.45 8.88 0.99
N PRO A 72 2.36 9.95 1.79
CA PRO A 72 1.26 10.12 2.73
C PRO A 72 -0.03 10.49 1.97
N LEU A 73 -1.06 9.64 2.11
CA LEU A 73 -2.40 9.90 1.57
C LEU A 73 -3.45 9.20 2.43
N ASP A 74 -4.41 9.97 2.94
CA ASP A 74 -5.57 9.44 3.64
C ASP A 74 -6.65 9.03 2.63
N LEU A 75 -6.80 7.72 2.41
CA LEU A 75 -7.78 7.17 1.47
C LEU A 75 -9.24 7.43 1.88
N GLU A 76 -9.51 7.75 3.15
CA GLU A 76 -10.85 8.11 3.60
C GLU A 76 -11.28 9.47 3.08
N GLY A 77 -10.35 10.44 3.10
CA GLY A 77 -10.60 11.81 2.66
C GLY A 77 -10.12 12.14 1.24
N ALA A 78 -9.48 11.19 0.56
CA ALA A 78 -8.91 11.44 -0.76
C ALA A 78 -9.97 11.71 -1.82
N THR A 79 -9.75 12.74 -2.61
CA THR A 79 -10.58 13.15 -3.75
C THR A 79 -9.99 12.65 -5.07
N PRO A 80 -10.76 12.66 -6.19
CA PRO A 80 -10.21 12.33 -7.51
C PRO A 80 -8.95 13.11 -7.88
N GLU A 81 -8.87 14.38 -7.46
CA GLU A 81 -7.71 15.24 -7.69
C GLU A 81 -6.46 14.73 -6.96
N ASN A 82 -6.61 14.18 -5.75
CA ASN A 82 -5.50 13.59 -5.02
C ASN A 82 -4.94 12.33 -5.71
N TYR A 83 -5.78 11.53 -6.33
CA TYR A 83 -5.34 10.37 -7.13
C TYR A 83 -4.67 10.80 -8.42
N GLN A 84 -5.17 11.87 -9.06
CA GLN A 84 -4.52 12.44 -10.23
C GLN A 84 -3.13 12.99 -9.87
N GLU A 85 -3.01 13.69 -8.75
CA GLU A 85 -1.73 14.19 -8.23
C GLU A 85 -0.76 13.03 -7.92
N LEU A 86 -1.25 11.95 -7.31
CA LEU A 86 -0.46 10.74 -7.08
C LEU A 86 0.07 10.18 -8.41
N GLN A 87 -0.80 10.03 -9.41
CA GLN A 87 -0.42 9.55 -10.73
C GLN A 87 0.65 10.44 -11.37
N ASP A 88 0.44 11.76 -11.37
CA ASP A 88 1.37 12.71 -11.96
C ASP A 88 2.73 12.69 -11.28
N ASN A 89 2.77 12.61 -9.95
CA ASN A 89 3.99 12.49 -9.18
C ASN A 89 4.76 11.20 -9.51
N LEU A 90 4.04 10.07 -9.60
CA LEU A 90 4.65 8.78 -9.96
C LEU A 90 5.23 8.79 -11.38
N LEU A 91 4.47 9.33 -12.34
CA LEU A 91 4.94 9.42 -13.73
C LEU A 91 6.13 10.37 -13.87
N ASN A 92 6.09 11.52 -13.19
CA ASN A 92 7.18 12.49 -13.24
C ASN A 92 8.47 11.95 -12.59
N GLN A 93 8.35 11.21 -11.50
CA GLN A 93 9.51 10.71 -10.74
C GLN A 93 10.07 9.41 -11.30
N PHE A 94 9.22 8.50 -11.75
CA PHE A 94 9.61 7.13 -12.15
C PHE A 94 9.29 6.80 -13.61
N GLY A 95 8.46 7.59 -14.28
CA GLY A 95 8.03 7.35 -15.67
C GLY A 95 7.04 6.21 -15.84
N LYS A 96 6.73 5.46 -14.76
CA LYS A 96 5.87 4.24 -14.82
C LYS A 96 5.39 3.81 -13.45
N LEU A 97 4.40 2.92 -13.45
CA LEU A 97 4.02 2.07 -12.34
C LEU A 97 3.87 0.64 -12.86
N ASP A 98 4.67 -0.31 -12.38
CA ASP A 98 4.65 -1.71 -12.83
C ASP A 98 3.67 -2.57 -12.02
N GLY A 99 3.38 -2.20 -10.78
CA GLY A 99 2.49 -2.94 -9.90
C GLY A 99 1.77 -2.06 -8.88
N LEU A 100 0.56 -2.48 -8.51
CA LEU A 100 -0.26 -1.84 -7.48
C LEU A 100 -0.82 -2.90 -6.55
N VAL A 101 -0.55 -2.75 -5.24
CA VAL A 101 -1.04 -3.65 -4.20
C VAL A 101 -2.08 -2.92 -3.35
N HIS A 102 -3.34 -3.25 -3.55
CA HIS A 102 -4.45 -2.78 -2.72
C HIS A 102 -4.50 -3.60 -1.42
N ASN A 103 -3.78 -3.13 -0.39
CA ASN A 103 -3.74 -3.77 0.91
C ASN A 103 -4.43 -2.94 2.01
N ALA A 104 -4.49 -1.61 1.84
CA ALA A 104 -5.16 -0.74 2.81
C ALA A 104 -6.62 -1.17 3.01
N SER A 105 -7.02 -1.37 4.25
CA SER A 105 -8.41 -1.72 4.61
C SER A 105 -8.73 -1.39 6.06
N ILE A 106 -10.01 -1.19 6.34
CA ILE A 106 -10.56 -1.15 7.69
C ILE A 106 -11.68 -2.19 7.82
N LEU A 107 -11.73 -2.86 8.97
CA LEU A 107 -12.75 -3.87 9.24
C LEU A 107 -14.11 -3.24 9.61
N GLY A 108 -14.10 -2.01 10.13
CA GLY A 108 -15.26 -1.45 10.77
C GLY A 108 -15.50 -2.08 12.16
N THR A 109 -16.75 -2.30 12.49
CA THR A 109 -17.15 -2.87 13.79
C THR A 109 -18.04 -4.10 13.57
N GLN A 110 -17.90 -5.12 14.41
CA GLN A 110 -18.73 -6.32 14.40
C GLN A 110 -19.94 -6.10 15.31
N MET A 111 -21.08 -5.77 14.71
CA MET A 111 -22.35 -5.55 15.43
C MET A 111 -23.55 -5.84 14.52
N PRO A 112 -24.75 -6.03 15.09
CA PRO A 112 -25.97 -6.18 14.32
C PRO A 112 -26.19 -5.02 13.36
N ILE A 113 -26.72 -5.30 12.17
CA ILE A 113 -26.86 -4.30 11.10
C ILE A 113 -27.73 -3.11 11.51
N GLU A 114 -28.77 -3.37 12.31
CA GLU A 114 -29.70 -2.35 12.82
C GLU A 114 -29.04 -1.38 13.81
N GLN A 115 -27.87 -1.71 14.34
CA GLN A 115 -27.11 -0.88 15.28
C GLN A 115 -25.82 -0.32 14.65
N TYR A 116 -25.56 -0.63 13.37
CA TYR A 116 -24.32 -0.26 12.73
C TYR A 116 -24.22 1.26 12.54
N ASP A 117 -23.10 1.85 12.92
CA ASP A 117 -22.84 3.28 12.70
C ASP A 117 -22.72 3.56 11.21
N ILE A 118 -23.63 4.42 10.71
CA ILE A 118 -23.69 4.77 9.29
C ILE A 118 -22.42 5.50 8.81
N LYS A 119 -21.77 6.29 9.67
CA LYS A 119 -20.51 6.97 9.31
C LYS A 119 -19.40 5.95 9.13
N LEU A 120 -19.30 4.99 10.04
CA LEU A 120 -18.32 3.91 9.94
C LEU A 120 -18.56 3.04 8.69
N TRP A 121 -19.84 2.82 8.33
CA TRP A 121 -20.19 2.16 7.08
C TRP A 121 -19.64 2.88 5.86
N TYR A 122 -19.87 4.20 5.77
CA TYR A 122 -19.34 5.00 4.66
C TYR A 122 -17.81 5.03 4.63
N SER A 123 -17.15 5.19 5.78
CA SER A 123 -15.68 5.12 5.87
C SER A 123 -15.15 3.78 5.38
N THR A 124 -15.82 2.68 5.77
CA THR A 124 -15.43 1.33 5.35
C THR A 124 -15.56 1.15 3.84
N LEU A 125 -16.66 1.58 3.23
CA LEU A 125 -16.84 1.55 1.78
C LEU A 125 -15.84 2.47 1.06
N GLN A 126 -15.58 3.64 1.62
CA GLN A 126 -14.65 4.60 1.02
C GLN A 126 -13.25 4.00 0.92
N ILE A 127 -12.73 3.43 2.01
CA ILE A 127 -11.37 2.90 2.05
C ILE A 127 -11.27 1.58 1.30
N ASN A 128 -12.24 0.66 1.48
CA ASN A 128 -12.11 -0.71 0.99
C ASN A 128 -12.61 -0.91 -0.45
N LEU A 129 -13.45 -0.01 -0.95
CA LEU A 129 -14.09 -0.13 -2.26
C LEU A 129 -13.80 1.05 -3.18
N ASN A 130 -14.14 2.28 -2.74
CA ASN A 130 -14.01 3.46 -3.60
C ASN A 130 -12.54 3.80 -3.87
N ALA A 131 -11.69 3.80 -2.85
CA ALA A 131 -10.26 4.09 -3.02
C ALA A 131 -9.56 3.11 -4.00
N PRO A 132 -9.77 1.77 -3.93
CA PRO A 132 -9.26 0.86 -4.95
C PRO A 132 -9.80 1.08 -6.37
N PHE A 133 -10.98 1.67 -6.51
CA PHE A 133 -11.57 1.99 -7.81
C PHE A 133 -10.94 3.23 -8.45
N MET A 134 -10.57 4.24 -7.65
CA MET A 134 -9.98 5.50 -8.11
C MET A 134 -8.55 5.35 -8.61
#